data_db302fb9e4a31515f72127688d585c1e
#
_entry.id   db302fb9e4a31515f72127688d585c1e
#
_cell.length_a   1.000
_cell.length_b   1.000
_cell.length_c   1.000
_cell.angle_alpha   90.00
_cell.angle_beta   90.00
_cell.angle_gamma   90.00
#
_symmetry.space_group_name_H-M   'P 1'
#
loop_
_entity.id
_entity.type
_entity.pdbx_description
1 polymer ?
#
loop_
_entity_poly.entity_id
_entity_poly.type
_entity_poly.pdbx_seq_one_letter_code
_entity_poly.pdbx_strand_id
1 'polypeptide(L)'
;MRKKRILLLVTILLLIGGLMYYMGVFARVRIMEKDMGPYVLVYKEINGDNKLTKKTIEDITNELQKEGITPYRGYSYYYDDPKTPEKETNLSNEAGCILKQEDAGKLDTTKFKIKEFPKQHCVVSNFRYKIGLSVMLGKMKVYPALESYIKEKGYKTNPVMEQYGPKSITYIIPVK
;
A
#
# COMPACT_ATOMS: atom_id res chain seq x y z
N MET A 1 -20.11 -21.45 -40.38
CA MET A 1 -19.25 -20.30 -39.95
C MET A 1 -19.79 -19.58 -38.73
N ARG A 2 -21.09 -19.26 -38.62
CA ARG A 2 -21.71 -18.51 -37.50
C ARG A 2 -21.53 -19.21 -36.12
N LYS A 3 -21.76 -20.53 -36.02
CA LYS A 3 -21.61 -21.32 -34.78
C LYS A 3 -20.16 -21.29 -34.24
N LYS A 4 -19.14 -21.42 -35.10
CA LYS A 4 -17.73 -21.35 -34.69
C LYS A 4 -17.33 -19.97 -34.13
N ARG A 5 -17.87 -18.87 -34.72
CA ARG A 5 -17.64 -17.49 -34.20
C ARG A 5 -18.31 -17.30 -32.86
N ILE A 6 -19.53 -17.80 -32.66
CA ILE A 6 -20.23 -17.72 -31.37
C ILE A 6 -19.46 -18.49 -30.30
N LEU A 7 -19.03 -19.72 -30.60
CA LEU A 7 -18.23 -20.53 -29.67
C LEU A 7 -16.94 -19.81 -29.28
N LEU A 8 -16.23 -19.21 -30.24
CA LEU A 8 -15.01 -18.44 -29.98
C LEU A 8 -15.28 -17.25 -29.04
N LEU A 9 -16.35 -16.47 -29.28
CA LEU A 9 -16.73 -15.37 -28.43
C LEU A 9 -17.06 -15.81 -27.01
N VAL A 10 -17.81 -16.89 -26.85
CA VAL A 10 -18.10 -17.43 -25.50
C VAL A 10 -16.83 -17.87 -24.78
N THR A 11 -15.91 -18.54 -25.48
CA THR A 11 -14.63 -18.94 -24.88
C THR A 11 -13.82 -17.73 -24.44
N ILE A 12 -13.73 -16.68 -25.26
CA ILE A 12 -13.03 -15.43 -24.90
C ILE A 12 -13.68 -14.78 -23.67
N LEU A 13 -15.01 -14.70 -23.61
CA LEU A 13 -15.71 -14.13 -22.45
C LEU A 13 -15.45 -14.93 -21.17
N LEU A 14 -15.43 -16.26 -21.25
CA LEU A 14 -15.10 -17.11 -20.10
C LEU A 14 -13.65 -16.91 -19.64
N LEU A 15 -12.70 -16.76 -20.56
CA LEU A 15 -11.31 -16.49 -20.23
C LEU A 15 -11.15 -15.13 -19.55
N ILE A 16 -11.82 -14.09 -20.09
CA ILE A 16 -11.80 -12.74 -19.49
C ILE A 16 -12.44 -12.78 -18.09
N GLY A 17 -13.61 -13.40 -17.94
CA GLY A 17 -14.27 -13.55 -16.64
C GLY A 17 -13.43 -14.30 -15.62
N GLY A 18 -12.77 -15.38 -16.04
CA GLY A 18 -11.84 -16.15 -15.22
C GLY A 18 -10.62 -15.32 -14.79
N LEU A 19 -10.06 -14.53 -15.71
CA LEU A 19 -8.96 -13.61 -15.39
C LEU A 19 -9.39 -12.53 -14.41
N MET A 20 -10.54 -11.91 -14.61
CA MET A 20 -11.09 -10.89 -13.69
C MET A 20 -11.32 -11.47 -12.29
N TYR A 21 -11.87 -12.68 -12.21
CA TYR A 21 -12.03 -13.39 -10.94
C TYR A 21 -10.68 -13.67 -10.28
N TYR A 22 -9.72 -14.17 -11.03
CA TYR A 22 -8.36 -14.45 -10.56
C TYR A 22 -7.67 -13.18 -10.04
N MET A 23 -7.83 -12.06 -10.72
CA MET A 23 -7.25 -10.76 -10.30
C MET A 23 -7.89 -10.17 -9.05
N GLY A 24 -9.03 -10.68 -8.60
CA GLY A 24 -9.73 -10.17 -7.42
C GLY A 24 -10.67 -9.00 -7.72
N VAL A 25 -11.12 -8.83 -8.98
CA VAL A 25 -12.11 -7.80 -9.34
C VAL A 25 -13.37 -7.90 -8.48
N PHE A 26 -13.81 -9.12 -8.17
CA PHE A 26 -15.00 -9.38 -7.36
C PHE A 26 -14.71 -9.52 -5.86
N ALA A 27 -13.45 -9.38 -5.43
CA ALA A 27 -13.10 -9.44 -4.01
C ALA A 27 -13.76 -8.29 -3.25
N ARG A 28 -14.38 -8.58 -2.12
CA ARG A 28 -14.96 -7.56 -1.25
C ARG A 28 -13.86 -6.86 -0.45
N VAL A 29 -13.90 -5.54 -0.41
CA VAL A 29 -13.06 -4.74 0.49
C VAL A 29 -13.63 -4.90 1.90
N ARG A 30 -12.77 -5.33 2.84
CA ARG A 30 -13.13 -5.41 4.25
C ARG A 30 -12.42 -4.28 4.99
N ILE A 31 -13.19 -3.46 5.68
CA ILE A 31 -12.68 -2.37 6.51
C ILE A 31 -12.85 -2.80 7.96
N MET A 32 -11.85 -2.51 8.78
CA MET A 32 -11.86 -2.78 10.21
C MET A 32 -11.16 -1.65 10.95
N GLU A 33 -11.55 -1.41 12.16
CA GLU A 33 -10.88 -0.50 13.08
C GLU A 33 -10.00 -1.30 14.04
N LYS A 34 -8.76 -0.88 14.22
CA LYS A 34 -7.84 -1.48 15.19
C LYS A 34 -6.67 -0.55 15.50
N ASP A 35 -6.05 -0.77 16.64
CA ASP A 35 -4.81 -0.11 16.98
C ASP A 35 -3.65 -0.64 16.13
N MET A 36 -2.86 0.29 15.59
CA MET A 36 -1.65 -0.01 14.83
C MET A 36 -0.46 0.70 15.47
N GLY A 37 0.74 0.11 15.31
CA GLY A 37 1.95 0.60 15.93
C GLY A 37 2.20 0.04 17.36
N PRO A 38 3.25 0.51 18.06
CA PRO A 38 4.24 1.45 17.54
C PRO A 38 5.13 0.81 16.47
N TYR A 39 5.58 1.62 15.50
CA TYR A 39 6.52 1.20 14.47
C TYR A 39 7.69 2.17 14.39
N VAL A 40 8.87 1.66 14.08
CA VAL A 40 10.02 2.46 13.68
C VAL A 40 10.08 2.45 12.15
N LEU A 41 10.05 3.63 11.55
CA LEU A 41 10.01 3.83 10.12
C LEU A 41 11.33 4.41 9.65
N VAL A 42 11.99 3.71 8.73
CA VAL A 42 13.19 4.17 8.03
C VAL A 42 12.80 4.54 6.61
N TYR A 43 13.11 5.75 6.16
CA TYR A 43 12.55 6.25 4.91
C TYR A 43 13.47 7.19 4.13
N LYS A 44 13.12 7.36 2.86
CA LYS A 44 13.54 8.44 1.98
C LYS A 44 12.31 9.16 1.44
N GLU A 45 12.43 10.47 1.27
CA GLU A 45 11.38 11.26 0.62
C GLU A 45 11.39 10.99 -0.89
N ILE A 46 10.20 10.86 -1.45
CA ILE A 46 10.00 10.65 -2.88
C ILE A 46 9.18 11.84 -3.38
N ASN A 47 9.84 12.78 -4.05
CA ASN A 47 9.18 13.97 -4.58
C ASN A 47 8.28 13.57 -5.77
N GLY A 48 6.99 13.37 -5.52
CA GLY A 48 5.94 13.21 -6.52
C GLY A 48 5.99 11.96 -7.41
N ASP A 49 7.03 11.12 -7.35
CA ASP A 49 7.17 9.97 -8.25
C ASP A 49 6.89 8.64 -7.53
N ASN A 50 5.63 8.22 -7.59
CA ASN A 50 5.20 6.93 -7.05
C ASN A 50 5.88 5.70 -7.69
N LYS A 51 6.50 5.88 -8.87
CA LYS A 51 7.27 4.79 -9.54
C LYS A 51 8.54 4.47 -8.79
N LEU A 52 9.08 5.43 -8.04
CA LEU A 52 10.27 5.25 -7.22
C LEU A 52 10.00 4.47 -5.93
N THR A 53 8.75 4.36 -5.49
CA THR A 53 8.37 3.68 -4.23
C THR A 53 9.01 2.30 -4.10
N LYS A 54 8.84 1.44 -5.10
CA LYS A 54 9.38 0.08 -5.07
C LYS A 54 10.90 0.06 -5.00
N LYS A 55 11.55 0.86 -5.85
CA LYS A 55 13.01 0.97 -5.88
C LYS A 55 13.56 1.48 -4.56
N THR A 56 12.95 2.52 -3.99
CA THR A 56 13.36 3.09 -2.70
C THR A 56 13.26 2.07 -1.56
N ILE A 57 12.18 1.29 -1.51
CA ILE A 57 12.02 0.22 -0.54
C ILE A 57 13.10 -0.86 -0.72
N GLU A 58 13.38 -1.27 -1.96
CA GLU A 58 14.42 -2.25 -2.27
C GLU A 58 15.81 -1.74 -1.88
N ASP A 59 16.14 -0.49 -2.21
CA ASP A 59 17.43 0.13 -1.88
C ASP A 59 17.63 0.20 -0.36
N ILE A 60 16.64 0.67 0.39
CA ILE A 60 16.70 0.73 1.88
C ILE A 60 16.78 -0.69 2.46
N THR A 61 16.01 -1.64 1.93
CA THR A 61 16.08 -3.05 2.39
C THR A 61 17.47 -3.62 2.24
N ASN A 62 18.11 -3.40 1.09
CA ASN A 62 19.45 -3.88 0.81
C ASN A 62 20.50 -3.23 1.72
N GLU A 63 20.37 -1.92 2.00
CA GLU A 63 21.26 -1.21 2.92
C GLU A 63 21.12 -1.74 4.36
N LEU A 64 19.89 -1.92 4.86
CA LEU A 64 19.61 -2.49 6.17
C LEU A 64 20.14 -3.92 6.33
N GLN A 65 20.00 -4.75 5.30
CA GLN A 65 20.49 -6.12 5.31
C GLN A 65 22.03 -6.19 5.41
N LYS A 66 22.75 -5.23 4.81
CA LYS A 66 24.23 -5.13 4.96
C LYS A 66 24.62 -4.82 6.42
N GLU A 67 23.75 -4.17 7.17
CA GLU A 67 23.93 -3.88 8.60
C GLU A 67 23.38 -5.01 9.51
N GLY A 68 22.94 -6.14 8.91
CA GLY A 68 22.39 -7.28 9.65
C GLY A 68 20.95 -7.07 10.13
N ILE A 69 20.24 -6.05 9.62
CA ILE A 69 18.88 -5.73 10.00
C ILE A 69 17.91 -6.23 8.92
N THR A 70 16.93 -7.04 9.32
CA THR A 70 15.89 -7.51 8.41
C THR A 70 14.61 -6.73 8.65
N PRO A 71 14.16 -5.89 7.70
CA PRO A 71 12.95 -5.12 7.87
C PRO A 71 11.71 -6.03 7.94
N TYR A 72 10.76 -5.62 8.78
CA TYR A 72 9.48 -6.33 8.92
C TYR A 72 8.63 -6.23 7.63
N ARG A 73 8.54 -5.02 7.05
CA ARG A 73 7.80 -4.74 5.81
C ARG A 73 8.33 -3.49 5.13
N GLY A 74 8.09 -3.38 3.82
CA GLY A 74 8.16 -2.12 3.11
C GLY A 74 6.90 -1.29 3.37
N TYR A 75 7.01 0.03 3.23
CA TYR A 75 5.86 0.92 3.31
C TYR A 75 6.01 2.13 2.39
N SER A 76 4.89 2.78 2.11
CA SER A 76 4.84 4.15 1.63
C SER A 76 3.82 4.96 2.43
N TYR A 77 4.06 6.25 2.52
CA TYR A 77 3.20 7.19 3.21
C TYR A 77 2.79 8.30 2.24
N TYR A 78 1.50 8.41 2.00
CA TYR A 78 0.93 9.39 1.06
C TYR A 78 0.29 10.52 1.87
N TYR A 79 0.85 11.72 1.75
CA TYR A 79 0.35 12.93 2.42
C TYR A 79 -0.78 13.59 1.64
N ASP A 80 -0.86 13.33 0.33
CA ASP A 80 -1.93 13.78 -0.54
C ASP A 80 -2.92 12.66 -0.85
N ASP A 81 -4.09 13.05 -1.36
CA ASP A 81 -5.01 12.09 -1.97
C ASP A 81 -4.30 11.41 -3.15
N PRO A 82 -4.11 10.09 -3.10
CA PRO A 82 -3.43 9.35 -4.17
C PRO A 82 -4.17 9.40 -5.52
N LYS A 83 -5.34 10.02 -5.58
CA LYS A 83 -6.08 10.32 -6.80
C LYS A 83 -5.67 11.66 -7.42
N THR A 84 -5.02 12.54 -6.66
CA THR A 84 -4.56 13.84 -7.17
C THR A 84 -3.44 13.61 -8.17
N PRO A 85 -3.49 14.19 -9.37
CA PRO A 85 -2.44 14.04 -10.37
C PRO A 85 -1.07 14.46 -9.82
N GLU A 86 -0.03 13.67 -10.07
CA GLU A 86 1.35 13.88 -9.57
C GLU A 86 1.90 15.29 -9.86
N LYS A 87 1.34 16.00 -10.84
CA LYS A 87 1.78 17.36 -11.24
C LYS A 87 1.27 18.49 -10.33
N GLU A 88 0.28 18.21 -9.48
CA GLU A 88 -0.38 19.22 -8.65
C GLU A 88 0.05 19.16 -7.18
N THR A 89 0.87 18.16 -6.80
CA THR A 89 1.26 17.93 -5.42
C THR A 89 2.70 18.40 -5.16
N ASN A 90 2.85 19.37 -4.28
CA ASN A 90 4.15 19.82 -3.75
C ASN A 90 4.55 19.04 -2.49
N LEU A 91 3.76 18.05 -2.07
CA LEU A 91 4.01 17.29 -0.86
C LEU A 91 4.89 16.08 -1.16
N SER A 92 5.88 15.86 -0.31
CA SER A 92 6.78 14.74 -0.41
C SER A 92 6.10 13.46 0.09
N ASN A 93 5.91 12.50 -0.79
CA ASN A 93 5.59 11.14 -0.38
C ASN A 93 6.84 10.49 0.23
N GLU A 94 6.65 9.55 1.11
CA GLU A 94 7.73 8.78 1.72
C GLU A 94 7.63 7.32 1.35
N ALA A 95 8.78 6.68 1.14
CA ALA A 95 8.86 5.24 1.02
C ALA A 95 10.03 4.70 1.84
N GLY A 96 9.87 3.49 2.36
CA GLY A 96 10.90 2.90 3.19
C GLY A 96 10.50 1.57 3.80
N CYS A 97 11.09 1.28 4.95
CA CYS A 97 10.94 0.04 5.66
C CYS A 97 10.43 0.25 7.09
N ILE A 98 9.62 -0.69 7.55
CA ILE A 98 9.17 -0.80 8.93
C ILE A 98 10.11 -1.75 9.64
N LEU A 99 10.65 -1.32 10.77
CA LEU A 99 11.48 -2.13 11.63
C LEU A 99 10.74 -2.53 12.90
N LYS A 100 11.21 -3.58 13.53
CA LYS A 100 10.84 -3.91 14.88
C LYS A 100 11.54 -2.94 15.85
N GLN A 101 10.92 -2.69 17.00
CA GLN A 101 11.45 -1.76 17.99
C GLN A 101 12.83 -2.17 18.54
N GLU A 102 13.10 -3.46 18.62
CA GLU A 102 14.38 -4.05 19.05
C GLU A 102 15.56 -3.74 18.10
N ASP A 103 15.28 -3.46 16.84
CA ASP A 103 16.28 -3.15 15.81
C ASP A 103 16.58 -1.65 15.67
N ALA A 104 15.73 -0.79 16.27
CA ALA A 104 15.88 0.66 16.19
C ALA A 104 17.22 1.17 16.71
N GLY A 105 17.74 0.58 17.79
CA GLY A 105 19.02 0.96 18.41
C GLY A 105 20.27 0.54 17.63
N LYS A 106 20.10 -0.27 16.56
CA LYS A 106 21.22 -0.75 15.72
C LYS A 106 21.46 0.12 14.50
N LEU A 107 20.57 1.09 14.24
CA LEU A 107 20.59 1.91 13.04
C LEU A 107 21.67 2.99 13.08
N ASP A 108 22.40 3.13 11.99
CA ASP A 108 23.20 4.32 11.73
C ASP A 108 22.29 5.48 11.30
N THR A 109 21.96 6.34 12.26
CA THR A 109 21.06 7.49 12.04
C THR A 109 21.61 8.54 11.09
N THR A 110 22.88 8.42 10.67
CA THR A 110 23.47 9.36 9.69
C THR A 110 23.09 9.00 8.25
N LYS A 111 22.74 7.73 8.00
CA LYS A 111 22.41 7.21 6.65
C LYS A 111 20.93 7.27 6.31
N PHE A 112 20.06 7.28 7.33
CA PHE A 112 18.63 7.13 7.14
C PHE A 112 17.86 8.22 7.88
N LYS A 113 16.75 8.66 7.28
CA LYS A 113 15.71 9.39 8.02
C LYS A 113 14.87 8.38 8.80
N ILE A 114 14.66 8.66 10.08
CA ILE A 114 13.95 7.78 11.00
C ILE A 114 12.81 8.56 11.63
N LYS A 115 11.65 7.92 11.74
CA LYS A 115 10.53 8.45 12.53
C LYS A 115 9.76 7.32 13.22
N GLU A 116 9.04 7.68 14.27
CA GLU A 116 8.10 6.78 14.93
C GLU A 116 6.69 6.94 14.38
N PHE A 117 6.00 5.82 14.21
CA PHE A 117 4.56 5.76 14.05
C PHE A 117 4.01 5.28 15.39
N PRO A 118 3.40 6.16 16.21
CA PRO A 118 2.96 5.80 17.53
C PRO A 118 1.81 4.77 17.49
N LYS A 119 1.60 4.06 18.59
CA LYS A 119 0.39 3.24 18.72
C LYS A 119 -0.82 4.15 18.71
N GLN A 120 -1.71 3.94 17.76
CA GLN A 120 -2.90 4.77 17.57
C GLN A 120 -4.02 3.99 16.89
N HIS A 121 -5.26 4.48 17.10
CA HIS A 121 -6.44 3.91 16.46
C HIS A 121 -6.46 4.20 14.97
N CYS A 122 -6.74 3.17 14.16
CA CYS A 122 -6.67 3.27 12.71
C CYS A 122 -7.84 2.54 12.04
N VAL A 123 -8.29 3.11 10.95
CA VAL A 123 -9.10 2.40 9.96
C VAL A 123 -8.18 1.65 9.01
N VAL A 124 -8.42 0.36 8.86
CA VAL A 124 -7.50 -0.55 8.16
C VAL A 124 -8.26 -1.40 7.15
N SER A 125 -7.66 -1.57 5.98
CA SER A 125 -8.10 -2.54 4.98
C SER A 125 -6.91 -3.34 4.46
N ASN A 126 -7.11 -4.64 4.23
CA ASN A 126 -6.10 -5.50 3.66
C ASN A 126 -6.57 -6.02 2.30
N PHE A 127 -5.79 -5.79 1.27
CA PHE A 127 -6.06 -6.27 -0.08
C PHE A 127 -4.99 -7.27 -0.52
N ARG A 128 -5.42 -8.49 -0.83
CA ARG A 128 -4.52 -9.52 -1.40
C ARG A 128 -4.41 -9.34 -2.90
N TYR A 129 -3.19 -9.35 -3.40
CA TYR A 129 -2.92 -9.32 -4.83
C TYR A 129 -2.22 -10.59 -5.29
N LYS A 130 -2.43 -10.98 -6.55
CA LYS A 130 -1.85 -12.16 -7.16
C LYS A 130 -0.82 -11.81 -8.24
N ILE A 131 -1.04 -10.71 -8.93
CA ILE A 131 -0.18 -10.18 -10.00
C ILE A 131 -0.06 -8.66 -9.86
N GLY A 132 0.95 -8.06 -10.50
CA GLY A 132 1.19 -6.61 -10.41
C GLY A 132 -0.04 -5.74 -10.77
N LEU A 133 -0.82 -6.15 -11.77
CA LEU A 133 -2.05 -5.45 -12.16
C LEU A 133 -3.12 -5.45 -11.05
N SER A 134 -3.14 -6.49 -10.19
CA SER A 134 -4.04 -6.54 -9.03
C SER A 134 -3.70 -5.48 -7.97
N VAL A 135 -2.46 -4.98 -7.91
CA VAL A 135 -2.07 -3.88 -7.00
C VAL A 135 -2.83 -2.60 -7.36
N MET A 136 -2.85 -2.26 -8.65
CA MET A 136 -3.62 -1.10 -9.15
C MET A 136 -5.12 -1.27 -8.88
N LEU A 137 -5.66 -2.46 -9.12
CA LEU A 137 -7.04 -2.80 -8.81
C LEU A 137 -7.33 -2.62 -7.31
N GLY A 138 -6.39 -3.01 -6.44
CA GLY A 138 -6.50 -2.81 -4.99
C GLY A 138 -6.68 -1.34 -4.64
N LYS A 139 -5.84 -0.47 -5.18
CA LYS A 139 -5.98 0.99 -4.98
C LYS A 139 -7.35 1.49 -5.43
N MET A 140 -7.76 1.16 -6.64
CA MET A 140 -9.06 1.60 -7.20
C MET A 140 -10.27 1.14 -6.37
N LYS A 141 -10.17 0.05 -5.63
CA LYS A 141 -11.26 -0.50 -4.80
C LYS A 141 -11.19 -0.04 -3.35
N VAL A 142 -9.99 -0.04 -2.77
CA VAL A 142 -9.80 0.18 -1.34
C VAL A 142 -9.93 1.65 -0.98
N TYR A 143 -9.34 2.56 -1.75
CA TYR A 143 -9.40 3.99 -1.45
C TYR A 143 -10.83 4.53 -1.39
N PRO A 144 -11.72 4.31 -2.40
CA PRO A 144 -13.09 4.78 -2.32
C PRO A 144 -13.87 4.19 -1.15
N ALA A 145 -13.61 2.92 -0.81
CA ALA A 145 -14.26 2.28 0.32
C ALA A 145 -13.82 2.88 1.66
N LEU A 146 -12.52 3.15 1.83
CA LEU A 146 -11.97 3.82 3.01
C LEU A 146 -12.50 5.24 3.16
N GLU A 147 -12.54 6.02 2.08
CA GLU A 147 -13.10 7.38 2.08
C GLU A 147 -14.58 7.40 2.50
N SER A 148 -15.37 6.50 1.90
CA SER A 148 -16.79 6.38 2.27
C SER A 148 -16.97 6.05 3.74
N TYR A 149 -16.15 5.12 4.26
CA TYR A 149 -16.20 4.71 5.65
C TYR A 149 -15.81 5.84 6.60
N ILE A 150 -14.71 6.54 6.31
CA ILE A 150 -14.22 7.68 7.11
C ILE A 150 -15.28 8.80 7.13
N LYS A 151 -15.88 9.10 5.97
CA LYS A 151 -16.92 10.10 5.86
C LYS A 151 -18.20 9.70 6.65
N GLU A 152 -18.60 8.44 6.56
CA GLU A 152 -19.78 7.92 7.31
C GLU A 152 -19.57 8.01 8.82
N LYS A 153 -18.34 7.73 9.29
CA LYS A 153 -18.00 7.82 10.72
C LYS A 153 -17.69 9.24 11.20
N GLY A 154 -17.60 10.21 10.30
CA GLY A 154 -17.24 11.58 10.65
C GLY A 154 -15.77 11.76 11.08
N TYR A 155 -14.90 10.81 10.76
CA TYR A 155 -13.48 10.92 11.07
C TYR A 155 -12.80 11.97 10.21
N LYS A 156 -11.79 12.64 10.78
CA LYS A 156 -10.91 13.52 10.01
C LYS A 156 -9.98 12.68 9.12
N THR A 157 -9.78 13.11 7.89
CA THR A 157 -8.83 12.50 6.96
C THR A 157 -7.41 12.71 7.45
N ASN A 158 -6.64 11.64 7.41
CA ASN A 158 -5.20 11.65 7.68
C ASN A 158 -4.48 10.96 6.51
N PRO A 159 -3.18 11.21 6.36
CA PRO A 159 -2.38 10.53 5.35
C PRO A 159 -2.48 9.02 5.43
N VAL A 160 -2.46 8.35 4.28
CA VAL A 160 -2.57 6.89 4.18
C VAL A 160 -1.19 6.26 4.20
N MET A 161 -0.99 5.28 5.10
CA MET A 161 0.16 4.38 5.05
C MET A 161 -0.22 3.10 4.32
N GLU A 162 0.52 2.76 3.26
CA GLU A 162 0.46 1.44 2.62
C GLU A 162 1.61 0.57 3.14
N GLN A 163 1.31 -0.56 3.79
CA GLN A 163 2.30 -1.57 4.15
C GLN A 163 2.31 -2.69 3.13
N TYR A 164 3.47 -2.96 2.56
CA TYR A 164 3.65 -3.98 1.52
C TYR A 164 4.09 -5.31 2.11
N GLY A 165 3.21 -6.29 2.03
CA GLY A 165 3.51 -7.68 2.34
C GLY A 165 3.84 -8.49 1.08
N PRO A 166 4.24 -9.77 1.22
CA PRO A 166 4.62 -10.62 0.08
C PRO A 166 3.52 -10.78 -0.98
N LYS A 167 2.26 -10.77 -0.57
CA LYS A 167 1.08 -10.92 -1.46
C LYS A 167 -0.11 -10.08 -1.01
N SER A 168 0.13 -9.01 -0.26
CA SER A 168 -0.93 -8.13 0.21
C SER A 168 -0.43 -6.73 0.47
N ILE A 169 -1.33 -5.77 0.34
CA ILE A 169 -1.13 -4.38 0.79
C ILE A 169 -2.12 -4.14 1.92
N THR A 170 -1.62 -3.63 3.03
CA THR A 170 -2.45 -3.17 4.14
C THR A 170 -2.47 -1.65 4.11
N TYR A 171 -3.65 -1.09 3.94
CA TYR A 171 -3.93 0.35 3.96
C TYR A 171 -4.30 0.73 5.38
N ILE A 172 -3.65 1.74 5.93
CA ILE A 172 -3.77 2.16 7.32
C ILE A 172 -3.99 3.66 7.34
N ILE A 173 -5.09 4.10 7.93
CA ILE A 173 -5.43 5.51 8.10
C ILE A 173 -5.62 5.77 9.59
N PRO A 174 -4.72 6.53 10.22
CA PRO A 174 -4.92 6.98 11.59
C PRO A 174 -6.17 7.84 11.68
N VAL A 175 -7.00 7.63 12.71
CA VAL A 175 -8.25 8.38 12.91
C VAL A 175 -8.32 8.95 14.32
N LYS A 176 -9.00 10.10 14.43
CA LYS A 176 -9.28 10.79 15.70
C LYS A 176 -10.76 11.10 15.78
#